data_5dd1f950f30a7d828a9d1d3135fab1a1
#
_entry.id   5dd1f950f30a7d828a9d1d3135fab1a1
#
_cell.length_a   1.000
_cell.length_b   1.000
_cell.length_c   1.000
_cell.angle_alpha   90.00
_cell.angle_beta   90.00
_cell.angle_gamma   90.00
#
_symmetry.space_group_name_H-M   'P 1'
#
loop_
_entity.id
_entity.type
_entity.pdbx_description
1 polymer ?
#
loop_
_entity_poly.entity_id
_entity_poly.type
_entity_poly.pdbx_seq_one_letter_code
_entity_poly.pdbx_strand_id
1 'polypeptide(L)'
;VIVGDDQHELFTDELMPAVGIYYGEAIRNAARPDTQENWYRTAQLRRLEEGGDVHYPCHRALALHLIEGLVEREFDVAALSALKPDQHEGHAYSFIHRWYLQPAALPIVPVLL
;
A
#
# COMPACT_ATOMS: atom_id res chain seq x y z
N VAL A 1 -5.52 8.19 -6.92
CA VAL A 1 -6.07 7.07 -6.14
C VAL A 1 -5.69 5.78 -6.85
N ILE A 2 -5.16 4.82 -6.10
CA ILE A 2 -4.85 3.48 -6.59
C ILE A 2 -5.62 2.50 -5.72
N VAL A 3 -6.37 1.60 -6.36
CA VAL A 3 -7.14 0.55 -5.67
C VAL A 3 -6.41 -0.78 -5.87
N GLY A 4 -6.05 -1.42 -4.78
CA GLY A 4 -5.44 -2.75 -4.73
C GLY A 4 -6.41 -3.74 -4.09
N ASP A 5 -6.41 -4.97 -4.57
CA ASP A 5 -7.34 -6.04 -4.16
C ASP A 5 -6.70 -7.16 -3.34
N ASP A 6 -5.44 -7.01 -2.96
CA ASP A 6 -4.74 -7.98 -2.11
C ASP A 6 -4.54 -7.45 -0.69
N GLN A 7 -5.59 -7.55 0.12
CA GLN A 7 -5.58 -7.07 1.49
C GLN A 7 -4.75 -7.97 2.44
N HIS A 8 -4.53 -9.25 2.11
CA HIS A 8 -3.73 -10.19 2.92
C HIS A 8 -2.27 -9.78 3.06
N GLU A 9 -1.77 -8.88 2.24
CA GLU A 9 -0.44 -8.31 2.43
C GLU A 9 -0.34 -7.40 3.67
N LEU A 10 -1.46 -6.82 4.12
CA LEU A 10 -1.51 -5.88 5.25
C LEU A 10 -2.42 -6.31 6.40
N PHE A 11 -3.43 -7.14 6.13
CA PHE A 11 -4.42 -7.58 7.10
C PHE A 11 -4.39 -9.11 7.29
N THR A 12 -4.96 -9.58 8.38
CA THR A 12 -5.18 -10.99 8.66
C THR A 12 -6.65 -11.36 8.46
N ASP A 13 -6.95 -12.65 8.29
CA ASP A 13 -8.32 -13.14 8.09
C ASP A 13 -9.28 -12.71 9.21
N GLU A 14 -8.76 -12.56 10.44
CA GLU A 14 -9.56 -12.15 11.59
C GLU A 14 -9.88 -10.64 11.61
N LEU A 15 -9.12 -9.84 10.87
CA LEU A 15 -9.19 -8.38 10.88
C LEU A 15 -9.17 -7.81 9.45
N MET A 16 -9.96 -8.42 8.56
CA MET A 16 -10.05 -8.01 7.16
C MET A 16 -11.15 -6.96 6.99
N PRO A 17 -10.84 -5.69 6.73
CA PRO A 17 -11.87 -4.68 6.46
C PRO A 17 -12.45 -4.86 5.05
N ALA A 18 -13.68 -4.41 4.82
CA ALA A 18 -14.26 -4.36 3.48
C ALA A 18 -13.55 -3.32 2.58
N VAL A 19 -13.17 -2.20 3.16
CA VAL A 19 -12.42 -1.12 2.50
C VAL A 19 -11.40 -0.57 3.48
N GLY A 20 -10.13 -0.52 3.06
CA GLY A 20 -9.07 0.17 3.79
C GLY A 20 -8.56 1.39 3.02
N ILE A 21 -8.30 2.51 3.69
CA ILE A 21 -7.68 3.69 3.09
C ILE A 21 -6.48 4.11 3.92
N TYR A 22 -5.32 4.16 3.28
CA TYR A 22 -4.10 4.67 3.90
C TYR A 22 -4.03 6.19 3.77
N TYR A 23 -3.90 6.88 4.91
CA TYR A 23 -3.81 8.34 4.99
C TYR A 23 -2.52 8.85 5.64
N GLY A 24 -1.47 8.04 5.69
CA GLY A 24 -0.12 8.50 6.07
C GLY A 24 0.44 9.54 5.10
N GLU A 25 1.50 10.22 5.49
CA GLU A 25 2.18 11.20 4.61
C GLU A 25 2.99 10.50 3.50
N ALA A 26 3.52 9.32 3.80
CA ALA A 26 4.27 8.51 2.86
C ALA A 26 4.08 7.03 3.17
N ILE A 27 4.22 6.18 2.15
CA ILE A 27 4.16 4.74 2.28
C ILE A 27 5.51 4.11 1.94
N ARG A 28 5.92 3.13 2.74
CA ARG A 28 7.21 2.48 2.64
C ARG A 28 7.22 1.38 1.59
N ASN A 29 8.27 1.37 0.75
CA ASN A 29 8.68 0.25 -0.07
C ASN A 29 10.14 -0.09 0.27
N ALA A 30 10.44 -1.34 0.54
CA ALA A 30 11.79 -1.81 0.82
C ALA A 30 11.94 -3.29 0.45
N ALA A 31 13.17 -3.73 0.25
CA ALA A 31 13.45 -5.14 0.00
C ALA A 31 13.00 -6.01 1.17
N ARG A 32 12.22 -7.04 0.87
CA ARG A 32 11.79 -8.03 1.86
C ARG A 32 12.91 -9.04 2.10
N PRO A 33 12.97 -9.65 3.30
CA PRO A 33 13.91 -10.72 3.59
C PRO A 33 13.78 -11.86 2.58
N ASP A 34 14.91 -12.38 2.13
CA ASP A 34 14.95 -13.51 1.21
C ASP A 34 14.42 -14.76 1.91
N THR A 35 13.22 -15.19 1.59
CA THR A 35 12.72 -16.49 2.01
C THR A 35 13.15 -17.51 0.97
N GLN A 36 14.12 -18.34 1.29
CA GLN A 36 14.71 -19.33 0.37
C GLN A 36 13.74 -20.39 -0.18
N GLU A 37 12.49 -20.35 0.26
CA GLU A 37 11.51 -21.39 -0.04
C GLU A 37 10.93 -21.36 -1.46
N ASN A 38 10.96 -20.22 -2.13
CA ASN A 38 10.44 -20.12 -3.51
C ASN A 38 11.17 -19.04 -4.31
N TRP A 39 12.21 -19.43 -5.04
CA TRP A 39 13.00 -18.52 -5.87
C TRP A 39 12.18 -17.73 -6.91
N TYR A 40 11.13 -18.32 -7.44
CA TYR A 40 10.25 -17.66 -8.43
C TYR A 40 9.46 -16.52 -7.80
N ARG A 41 8.87 -16.76 -6.63
CA ARG A 41 8.17 -15.73 -5.86
C ARG A 41 9.12 -14.62 -5.44
N THR A 42 10.30 -14.97 -4.97
CA THR A 42 11.37 -14.02 -4.63
C THR A 42 11.75 -13.16 -5.84
N ALA A 43 11.92 -13.77 -7.01
CA ALA A 43 12.27 -13.04 -8.24
C ALA A 43 11.15 -12.09 -8.68
N GLN A 44 9.89 -12.49 -8.56
CA GLN A 44 8.73 -11.62 -8.85
C GLN A 44 8.69 -10.42 -7.89
N LEU A 45 8.84 -10.64 -6.60
CA LEU A 45 8.82 -9.59 -5.59
C LEU A 45 9.97 -8.59 -5.79
N ARG A 46 11.18 -9.06 -6.09
CA ARG A 46 12.34 -8.18 -6.37
C ARG A 46 12.12 -7.22 -7.54
N ARG A 47 11.24 -7.53 -8.46
CA ARG A 47 10.86 -6.61 -9.54
C ARG A 47 10.03 -5.43 -9.05
N LEU A 48 9.34 -5.58 -7.93
CA LEU A 48 8.43 -4.60 -7.34
C LEU A 48 9.06 -3.88 -6.14
N GLU A 49 10.08 -4.49 -5.52
CA GLU A 49 10.76 -3.95 -4.35
C GLU A 49 11.86 -2.97 -4.74
N GLU A 50 12.08 -1.99 -3.89
CA GLU A 50 13.23 -1.09 -4.00
C GLU A 50 14.52 -1.76 -3.48
N GLY A 51 15.67 -1.32 -3.98
CA GLY A 51 16.98 -1.82 -3.51
C GLY A 51 17.36 -1.31 -2.11
N GLY A 52 16.56 -0.44 -1.52
CA GLY A 52 16.73 0.14 -0.20
C GLY A 52 15.41 0.57 0.39
N ASP A 53 15.45 1.22 1.53
CA ASP A 53 14.26 1.74 2.21
C ASP A 53 13.82 3.06 1.56
N VAL A 54 12.76 3.00 0.77
CA VAL A 54 12.19 4.14 0.03
C VAL A 54 10.80 4.46 0.55
N HIS A 55 10.48 5.75 0.67
CA HIS A 55 9.17 6.23 1.07
C HIS A 55 8.55 7.04 -0.06
N TYR A 56 7.45 6.56 -0.59
CA TYR A 56 6.68 7.23 -1.63
C TYR A 56 5.63 8.17 -1.03
N PRO A 57 5.48 9.39 -1.56
CA PRO A 57 4.54 10.36 -1.01
C PRO A 57 3.08 9.90 -1.16
N CYS A 58 2.28 10.18 -0.15
CA CYS A 58 0.83 9.96 -0.17
C CYS A 58 0.06 11.27 -0.10
N HIS A 59 -1.10 11.30 -0.71
CA HIS A 59 -1.95 12.49 -0.72
C HIS A 59 -2.92 12.46 0.47
N ARG A 60 -2.38 12.74 1.67
CA ARG A 60 -3.12 12.67 2.95
C ARG A 60 -4.45 13.41 2.93
N ALA A 61 -4.47 14.65 2.46
CA ALA A 61 -5.70 15.46 2.46
C ALA A 61 -6.81 14.82 1.61
N LEU A 62 -6.48 14.27 0.43
CA LEU A 62 -7.43 13.56 -0.40
C LEU A 62 -7.87 12.22 0.24
N ALA A 63 -6.96 11.52 0.90
CA ALA A 63 -7.29 10.28 1.61
C ALA A 63 -8.32 10.54 2.72
N LEU A 64 -8.10 11.56 3.55
CA LEU A 64 -9.04 11.95 4.60
C LEU A 64 -10.40 12.37 4.03
N HIS A 65 -10.41 13.15 2.96
CA HIS A 65 -11.65 13.53 2.28
C HIS A 65 -12.44 12.32 1.75
N LEU A 66 -11.74 11.31 1.20
CA LEU A 66 -12.38 10.07 0.77
C LEU A 66 -12.93 9.26 1.94
N ILE A 67 -12.18 9.15 3.05
CA ILE A 67 -12.64 8.48 4.26
C ILE A 67 -13.93 9.15 4.78
N GLU A 68 -13.91 10.46 4.97
CA GLU A 68 -15.08 11.23 5.42
C GLU A 68 -16.28 11.02 4.49
N GLY A 69 -16.09 11.17 3.17
CA GLY A 69 -17.17 11.03 2.21
C GLY A 69 -17.73 9.60 2.11
N LEU A 70 -16.94 8.57 2.37
CA LEU A 70 -17.43 7.19 2.42
C LEU A 70 -18.20 6.92 3.71
N VAL A 71 -17.69 7.37 4.86
CA VAL A 71 -18.36 7.23 6.16
C VAL A 71 -19.70 7.95 6.16
N GLU A 72 -19.79 9.15 5.60
CA GLU A 72 -21.06 9.87 5.43
C GLU A 72 -22.09 9.10 4.57
N ARG A 73 -21.63 8.19 3.74
CA ARG A 73 -22.44 7.29 2.91
C ARG A 73 -22.65 5.90 3.50
N GLU A 74 -22.36 5.77 4.79
CA GLU A 74 -22.56 4.55 5.57
C GLU A 74 -21.66 3.36 5.13
N PHE A 75 -20.49 3.65 4.52
CA PHE A 75 -19.48 2.62 4.28
C PHE A 75 -18.62 2.41 5.53
N ASP A 76 -18.36 1.13 5.85
CA ASP A 76 -17.36 0.76 6.86
C ASP A 76 -15.95 0.87 6.26
N VAL A 77 -15.19 1.86 6.72
CA VAL A 77 -13.84 2.14 6.22
C VAL A 77 -12.81 1.97 7.33
N ALA A 78 -11.82 1.11 7.12
CA ALA A 78 -10.63 1.07 7.95
C ALA A 78 -9.67 2.18 7.53
N ALA A 79 -9.36 3.09 8.44
CA ALA A 79 -8.44 4.20 8.21
C ALA A 79 -7.05 3.89 8.77
N LEU A 80 -6.03 3.84 7.90
CA LEU A 80 -4.66 3.48 8.27
C LEU A 80 -3.75 4.71 8.19
N SER A 81 -3.16 5.12 9.32
CA SER A 81 -2.20 6.24 9.38
C SER A 81 -0.74 5.82 9.21
N ALA A 82 -0.44 4.54 9.47
CA ALA A 82 0.89 3.96 9.40
C ALA A 82 0.82 2.48 9.10
N LEU A 83 1.86 1.93 8.52
CA LEU A 83 2.11 0.49 8.45
C LEU A 83 2.93 0.05 9.66
N LYS A 84 2.88 -1.23 10.00
CA LYS A 84 3.78 -1.82 11.00
C LYS A 84 5.24 -1.75 10.50
N PRO A 85 6.25 -1.80 11.40
CA PRO A 85 7.67 -1.68 11.01
C PRO A 85 8.15 -2.73 10.00
N ASP A 86 7.54 -3.91 9.99
CA ASP A 86 7.83 -5.02 9.09
C ASP A 86 6.92 -5.07 7.85
N GLN A 87 5.96 -4.16 7.73
CA GLN A 87 5.07 -4.06 6.59
C GLN A 87 5.57 -3.07 5.54
N HIS A 88 5.18 -3.31 4.31
CA HIS A 88 5.48 -2.50 3.13
C HIS A 88 4.18 -2.21 2.38
N GLU A 89 4.24 -1.31 1.40
CA GLU A 89 3.14 -1.17 0.46
C GLU A 89 2.87 -2.49 -0.28
N GLY A 90 1.61 -2.77 -0.57
CA GLY A 90 1.23 -3.95 -1.35
C GLY A 90 1.73 -3.89 -2.78
N HIS A 91 1.81 -5.05 -3.43
CA HIS A 91 2.36 -5.19 -4.78
C HIS A 91 1.65 -4.33 -5.84
N ALA A 92 0.35 -4.08 -5.69
CA ALA A 92 -0.42 -3.22 -6.60
C ALA A 92 0.13 -1.78 -6.63
N TYR A 93 0.51 -1.24 -5.47
CA TYR A 93 1.08 0.11 -5.36
C TYR A 93 2.53 0.14 -5.79
N SER A 94 3.33 -0.86 -5.38
CA SER A 94 4.73 -1.02 -5.78
C SER A 94 4.89 -1.06 -7.29
N PHE A 95 4.01 -1.80 -7.97
CA PHE A 95 4.01 -1.88 -9.43
C PHE A 95 3.81 -0.51 -10.08
N ILE A 96 2.83 0.26 -9.59
CA ILE A 96 2.53 1.59 -10.10
C ILE A 96 3.69 2.56 -9.81
N HIS A 97 4.22 2.56 -8.60
CA HIS A 97 5.37 3.40 -8.24
C HIS A 97 6.59 3.11 -9.13
N ARG A 98 6.96 1.84 -9.27
CA ARG A 98 8.16 1.42 -9.97
C ARG A 98 8.09 1.61 -11.48
N TRP A 99 6.94 1.40 -12.09
CA TRP A 99 6.82 1.30 -13.55
C TRP A 99 6.13 2.49 -14.22
N TYR A 100 5.32 3.25 -13.48
CA TYR A 100 4.52 4.31 -14.07
C TYR A 100 4.74 5.70 -13.47
N LEU A 101 5.08 5.79 -12.18
CA LEU A 101 5.22 7.08 -11.51
C LEU A 101 6.67 7.56 -11.40
N GLN A 102 7.64 6.75 -11.76
CA GLN A 102 9.05 7.17 -11.79
C GLN A 102 9.37 7.98 -13.06
N PRO A 103 10.20 9.04 -12.98
CA PRO A 103 10.84 9.58 -11.76
C PRO A 103 9.97 10.59 -10.99
N ALA A 104 8.75 10.82 -11.39
CA ALA A 104 7.91 11.93 -10.92
C ALA A 104 7.15 11.64 -9.63
N ALA A 105 7.57 10.82 -8.73
CA ALA A 105 7.03 10.54 -7.38
C ALA A 105 5.70 11.26 -7.04
N LEU A 106 4.65 11.03 -7.83
CA LEU A 106 3.34 11.66 -7.62
C LEU A 106 2.69 11.10 -6.35
N PRO A 107 2.13 11.97 -5.49
CA PRO A 107 1.41 11.52 -4.30
C PRO A 107 0.21 10.66 -4.66
N ILE A 108 0.09 9.49 -4.03
CA ILE A 108 -1.02 8.56 -4.22
C ILE A 108 -1.94 8.49 -3.00
N VAL A 109 -3.15 7.96 -3.19
CA VAL A 109 -4.01 7.47 -2.11
C VAL A 109 -4.16 5.97 -2.31
N PRO A 110 -3.53 5.15 -1.44
CA PRO A 110 -3.72 3.70 -1.45
C PRO A 110 -5.10 3.34 -0.88
N VAL A 111 -5.88 2.60 -1.66
CA VAL A 111 -7.17 2.02 -1.26
C VAL A 111 -7.08 0.50 -1.39
N LEU A 112 -7.43 -0.21 -0.33
CA LEU A 112 -7.41 -1.67 -0.22
C LEU A 112 -8.84 -2.21 -0.22
N LEU A 113 -9.11 -3.18 -1.09
CA LEU A 113 -10.41 -3.87 -1.21
C LEU A 113 -10.26 -5.37 -0.98
#